data_ac2d01d6cc8278067bc17b644e523130
#
_entry.id   ac2d01d6cc8278067bc17b644e523130
#
_cell.length_a   1.000
_cell.length_b   1.000
_cell.length_c   1.000
_cell.angle_alpha   90.00
_cell.angle_beta   90.00
_cell.angle_gamma   90.00
#
_symmetry.space_group_name_H-M   'P 1'
#
loop_
_entity.id
_entity.type
_entity.pdbx_description
1 polymer ?
#
loop_
_entity_poly.entity_id
_entity_poly.type
_entity_poly.pdbx_seq_one_letter_code
_entity_poly.pdbx_strand_id
1 'polypeptide(L)'
;MWEVNVTYRKELETTFERLIEKRDLLKKSRPLPGFALQKIKDALSIEWTYNSNSIEGNSMTLRETFIIINDGMTVKGKSMREHFEVNNHNKALNFLYNLVDDKKNLN
;
A
#
# COMPACT_ATOMS: atom_id res chain seq x y z
N MET A 1 21.57 -10.92 6.24
CA MET A 1 20.40 -10.28 6.86
C MET A 1 20.44 -8.79 6.73
N TRP A 2 21.58 -8.15 6.96
CA TRP A 2 21.71 -6.71 6.80
C TRP A 2 21.48 -6.28 5.34
N GLU A 3 22.00 -7.03 4.38
CA GLU A 3 21.84 -6.76 2.95
C GLU A 3 20.38 -6.85 2.50
N VAL A 4 19.64 -7.79 3.04
CA VAL A 4 18.22 -7.97 2.74
C VAL A 4 17.42 -6.74 3.21
N ASN A 5 17.73 -6.22 4.40
CA ASN A 5 17.07 -5.05 4.94
C ASN A 5 17.32 -3.79 4.10
N VAL A 6 18.54 -3.63 3.57
CA VAL A 6 18.88 -2.50 2.72
C VAL A 6 18.13 -2.57 1.39
N THR A 7 18.07 -3.75 0.78
CA THR A 7 17.34 -3.96 -0.48
C THR A 7 15.85 -3.68 -0.28
N TYR A 8 15.26 -4.19 0.80
CA TYR A 8 13.86 -3.99 1.13
C TYR A 8 13.55 -2.50 1.32
N ARG A 9 14.42 -1.79 2.03
CA ARG A 9 14.24 -0.35 2.27
C ARG A 9 14.27 0.45 0.97
N LYS A 10 15.20 0.13 0.07
CA LYS A 10 15.30 0.79 -1.23
C LYS A 10 14.05 0.57 -2.07
N GLU A 11 13.53 -0.66 -2.07
CA GLU A 11 12.32 -0.96 -2.82
C GLU A 11 11.10 -0.25 -2.24
N LEU A 12 11.02 -0.15 -0.91
CA LEU A 12 9.96 0.63 -0.27
C LEU A 12 10.02 2.10 -0.66
N GLU A 13 11.20 2.69 -0.62
CA GLU A 13 11.38 4.09 -0.98
C GLU A 13 10.99 4.35 -2.44
N THR A 14 11.44 3.50 -3.35
CA THR A 14 11.12 3.61 -4.76
C THR A 14 9.63 3.47 -5.01
N THR A 15 9.00 2.49 -4.37
CA THR A 15 7.56 2.27 -4.49
C THR A 15 6.77 3.46 -3.95
N PHE A 16 7.20 3.99 -2.80
CA PHE A 16 6.55 5.14 -2.18
C PHE A 16 6.63 6.37 -3.08
N GLU A 17 7.82 6.65 -3.63
CA GLU A 17 8.02 7.76 -4.55
C GLU A 17 7.13 7.64 -5.79
N ARG A 18 7.05 6.43 -6.35
CA ARG A 18 6.23 6.17 -7.52
C ARG A 18 4.75 6.40 -7.23
N LEU A 19 4.29 6.01 -6.05
CA LEU A 19 2.91 6.23 -5.63
C LEU A 19 2.60 7.71 -5.49
N ILE A 20 3.52 8.47 -4.90
CA ILE A 20 3.36 9.91 -4.75
C ILE A 20 3.32 10.60 -6.11
N GLU A 21 4.20 10.21 -7.02
CA GLU A 21 4.22 10.75 -8.38
C GLU A 21 2.90 10.49 -9.11
N LYS A 22 2.41 9.27 -9.05
CA LYS A 22 1.13 8.91 -9.67
C LYS A 22 -0.02 9.71 -9.10
N ARG A 23 -0.04 9.88 -7.78
CA ARG A 23 -1.07 10.68 -7.12
C ARG A 23 -1.02 12.13 -7.57
N ASP A 24 0.18 12.71 -7.64
CA ASP A 24 0.35 14.10 -8.05
C ASP A 24 -0.05 14.31 -9.51
N LEU A 25 0.28 13.37 -10.38
CA LEU A 25 -0.13 13.41 -11.78
C LEU A 25 -1.65 13.38 -11.91
N LEU A 26 -2.32 12.54 -11.14
CA LEU A 26 -3.77 12.46 -11.14
C LEU A 26 -4.40 13.76 -10.68
N LYS A 27 -3.82 14.41 -9.66
CA LYS A 27 -4.31 15.68 -9.17
C LYS A 27 -4.13 16.81 -10.19
N LYS A 28 -3.05 16.76 -10.96
CA LYS A 28 -2.74 17.79 -11.95
C LYS A 28 -3.52 17.64 -13.24
N SER A 29 -3.83 16.41 -13.64
CA SER A 29 -4.41 16.17 -14.96
C SER A 29 -5.82 16.71 -15.11
N ARG A 30 -6.62 16.64 -14.06
CA ARG A 30 -7.95 17.27 -14.00
C ARG A 30 -8.61 16.94 -12.66
N PRO A 31 -9.65 17.73 -12.28
CA PRO A 31 -10.40 17.39 -11.07
C PRO A 31 -11.15 16.07 -11.29
N LEU A 32 -10.84 15.08 -10.44
CA LEU A 32 -11.54 13.81 -10.42
C LEU A 32 -12.53 13.82 -9.25
N PRO A 33 -13.67 13.11 -9.39
CA PRO A 33 -14.57 12.94 -8.25
C PRO A 33 -13.82 12.31 -7.09
N GLY A 34 -14.17 12.72 -5.85
CA GLY A 34 -13.49 12.22 -4.67
C GLY A 34 -13.51 10.71 -4.55
N PHE A 35 -14.64 10.08 -4.93
CA PHE A 35 -14.73 8.62 -4.86
C PHE A 35 -13.78 7.92 -5.84
N ALA A 36 -13.56 8.52 -7.02
CA ALA A 36 -12.64 7.95 -8.01
C ALA A 36 -11.20 8.00 -7.52
N LEU A 37 -10.81 9.14 -6.94
CA LEU A 37 -9.49 9.28 -6.32
C LEU A 37 -9.29 8.28 -5.19
N GLN A 38 -10.31 8.08 -4.36
CA GLN A 38 -10.22 7.15 -3.26
C GLN A 38 -10.06 5.71 -3.76
N LYS A 39 -10.77 5.33 -4.80
CA LYS A 39 -10.62 4.00 -5.38
C LYS A 39 -9.23 3.76 -5.94
N ILE A 40 -8.64 4.77 -6.57
CA ILE A 40 -7.28 4.67 -7.09
C ILE A 40 -6.29 4.53 -5.95
N LYS A 41 -6.44 5.32 -4.89
CA LYS A 41 -5.60 5.21 -3.69
C LYS A 41 -5.69 3.82 -3.07
N ASP A 42 -6.90 3.29 -2.96
CA ASP A 42 -7.12 1.97 -2.37
C ASP A 42 -6.44 0.89 -3.21
N ALA A 43 -6.56 0.96 -4.53
CA ALA A 43 -5.93 0.01 -5.43
C ALA A 43 -4.40 0.05 -5.32
N LEU A 44 -3.83 1.25 -5.27
CA LEU A 44 -2.39 1.43 -5.13
C LEU A 44 -1.91 0.93 -3.76
N SER A 45 -2.68 1.16 -2.72
CA SER A 45 -2.35 0.69 -1.37
C SER A 45 -2.30 -0.83 -1.31
N ILE A 46 -3.25 -1.49 -1.96
CA ILE A 46 -3.30 -2.94 -2.00
C ILE A 46 -2.10 -3.51 -2.77
N GLU A 47 -1.78 -2.91 -3.91
CA GLU A 47 -0.63 -3.33 -4.71
C GLU A 47 0.68 -3.17 -3.92
N TRP A 48 0.87 -2.05 -3.26
CA TRP A 48 2.07 -1.83 -2.46
C TRP A 48 2.14 -2.80 -1.29
N THR A 49 1.03 -3.01 -0.59
CA THR A 49 0.99 -3.98 0.52
C THR A 49 1.38 -5.36 0.04
N TYR A 50 0.84 -5.79 -1.09
CA TYR A 50 1.18 -7.07 -1.69
C TYR A 50 2.68 -7.16 -2.00
N ASN A 51 3.23 -6.16 -2.69
CA ASN A 51 4.63 -6.17 -3.10
C ASN A 51 5.56 -6.18 -1.89
N SER A 52 5.29 -5.36 -0.89
CA SER A 52 6.11 -5.28 0.32
C SER A 52 6.11 -6.60 1.08
N ASN A 53 4.93 -7.19 1.25
CA ASN A 53 4.80 -8.45 1.97
C ASN A 53 5.44 -9.61 1.21
N SER A 54 5.35 -9.62 -0.10
CA SER A 54 5.99 -10.65 -0.93
C SER A 54 7.51 -10.64 -0.77
N ILE A 55 8.09 -9.45 -0.69
CA ILE A 55 9.54 -9.30 -0.48
C ILE A 55 9.92 -9.88 0.89
N GLU A 56 9.09 -9.74 1.89
CA GLU A 56 9.33 -10.27 3.23
C GLU A 56 9.03 -11.76 3.37
N GLY A 57 8.54 -12.40 2.31
CA GLY A 57 8.25 -13.83 2.34
C GLY A 57 6.82 -14.19 2.64
N ASN A 58 5.90 -13.23 2.63
CA ASN A 58 4.48 -13.49 2.79
C ASN A 58 3.96 -14.19 1.52
N SER A 59 3.18 -15.24 1.69
CA SER A 59 2.71 -16.07 0.57
C SER A 59 1.38 -15.64 -0.02
N MET A 60 0.79 -14.55 0.47
CA MET A 60 -0.47 -14.04 -0.06
C MET A 60 -0.32 -13.60 -1.51
N THR A 61 -1.30 -13.94 -2.34
CA THR A 61 -1.36 -13.44 -3.70
C THR A 61 -1.95 -12.04 -3.70
N LEU A 62 -1.86 -11.34 -4.83
CA LEU A 62 -2.47 -10.02 -4.97
C LEU A 62 -3.98 -10.08 -4.73
N ARG A 63 -4.63 -11.09 -5.28
CA ARG A 63 -6.07 -11.30 -5.09
C ARG A 63 -6.42 -11.54 -3.62
N GLU A 64 -5.64 -12.37 -2.94
CA GLU A 64 -5.85 -12.66 -1.52
C GLU A 64 -5.64 -11.40 -0.68
N THR A 65 -4.62 -10.62 -1.00
CA THR A 65 -4.37 -9.34 -0.34
C THR A 65 -5.57 -8.39 -0.50
N PHE A 66 -6.12 -8.33 -1.71
CA PHE A 66 -7.32 -7.53 -1.99
C PHE A 66 -8.51 -7.96 -1.14
N ILE A 67 -8.75 -9.28 -1.05
CA ILE A 67 -9.87 -9.81 -0.28
C ILE A 67 -9.74 -9.45 1.20
N ILE A 68 -8.54 -9.58 1.75
CA ILE A 68 -8.31 -9.26 3.16
C ILE A 68 -8.53 -7.79 3.45
N ILE A 69 -7.99 -6.92 2.63
CA ILE A 69 -8.05 -5.48 2.86
C ILE A 69 -9.43 -4.92 2.53
N ASN A 70 -9.96 -5.28 1.38
CA ASN A 70 -11.21 -4.68 0.89
C ASN A 70 -12.44 -5.30 1.51
N ASP A 71 -12.46 -6.62 1.64
CA ASP A 71 -13.64 -7.34 2.12
C ASP A 71 -13.58 -7.70 3.60
N GLY A 72 -12.41 -7.55 4.23
CA GLY A 72 -12.22 -7.89 5.65
C GLY A 72 -12.34 -9.37 5.93
N MET A 73 -12.17 -10.22 4.92
CA MET A 73 -12.32 -11.67 5.05
C MET A 73 -10.96 -12.34 5.30
N THR A 74 -11.01 -13.53 5.87
CA THR A 74 -9.81 -14.36 6.02
C THR A 74 -9.69 -15.29 4.83
N VAL A 75 -8.45 -15.67 4.52
CA VAL A 75 -8.15 -16.58 3.41
C VAL A 75 -7.79 -17.94 3.99
N LYS A 76 -8.53 -18.96 3.54
CA LYS A 76 -8.31 -20.32 4.00
C LYS A 76 -6.94 -20.82 3.56
N GLY A 77 -6.24 -21.48 4.46
CA GLY A 77 -4.93 -22.06 4.18
C GLY A 77 -3.76 -21.11 4.42
N LYS A 78 -4.01 -19.89 4.86
CA LYS A 78 -2.96 -18.93 5.19
C LYS A 78 -2.92 -18.70 6.69
N SER A 79 -1.72 -18.40 7.21
CA SER A 79 -1.53 -18.21 8.66
C SER A 79 -2.11 -16.89 9.14
N MET A 80 -2.43 -16.83 10.43
CA MET A 80 -2.86 -15.59 11.08
C MET A 80 -1.77 -14.52 10.99
N ARG A 81 -0.51 -14.94 11.12
CA ARG A 81 0.61 -14.01 11.00
C ARG A 81 0.61 -13.30 9.65
N GLU A 82 0.38 -14.04 8.57
CA GLU A 82 0.33 -13.47 7.23
C GLU A 82 -0.83 -12.49 7.08
N HIS A 83 -1.98 -12.80 7.66
CA HIS A 83 -3.11 -11.88 7.68
C HIS A 83 -2.78 -10.59 8.44
N PHE A 84 -2.14 -10.71 9.61
CA PHE A 84 -1.74 -9.53 10.38
C PHE A 84 -0.73 -8.68 9.63
N GLU A 85 0.22 -9.31 8.93
CA GLU A 85 1.20 -8.57 8.13
C GLU A 85 0.52 -7.73 7.05
N VAL A 86 -0.45 -8.30 6.34
CA VAL A 86 -1.21 -7.60 5.33
C VAL A 86 -1.94 -6.38 5.93
N ASN A 87 -2.67 -6.62 7.01
CA ASN A 87 -3.45 -5.56 7.65
C ASN A 87 -2.56 -4.45 8.22
N ASN A 88 -1.45 -4.83 8.84
CA ASN A 88 -0.53 -3.86 9.44
C ASN A 88 0.14 -2.99 8.37
N HIS A 89 0.55 -3.58 7.26
CA HIS A 89 1.13 -2.82 6.15
C HIS A 89 0.12 -1.83 5.57
N ASN A 90 -1.11 -2.28 5.40
CA ASN A 90 -2.16 -1.42 4.87
C ASN A 90 -2.45 -0.24 5.80
N LYS A 91 -2.50 -0.48 7.11
CA LYS A 91 -2.71 0.58 8.09
C LYS A 91 -1.55 1.57 8.10
N ALA A 92 -0.32 1.07 8.04
CA ALA A 92 0.86 1.92 8.01
C ALA A 92 0.88 2.79 6.76
N LEU A 93 0.51 2.23 5.62
CA LEU A 93 0.46 2.96 4.36
C LEU A 93 -0.59 4.07 4.40
N ASN A 94 -1.77 3.76 4.93
CA ASN A 94 -2.83 4.77 5.07
C ASN A 94 -2.39 5.91 5.99
N PHE A 95 -1.68 5.59 7.06
CA PHE A 95 -1.12 6.59 7.96
C PHE A 95 -0.13 7.49 7.23
N LEU A 96 0.75 6.92 6.41
CA LEU A 96 1.70 7.68 5.61
C LEU A 96 1.01 8.58 4.59
N TYR A 97 -0.02 8.09 3.93
CA TYR A 97 -0.81 8.90 3.01
C TYR A 97 -1.42 10.11 3.70
N ASN A 98 -1.97 9.90 4.88
CA ASN A 98 -2.57 10.99 5.65
C ASN A 98 -1.54 12.03 6.06
N LEU A 99 -0.34 11.60 6.47
CA LEU A 99 0.75 12.51 6.80
C LEU A 99 1.17 13.36 5.61
N VAL A 100 1.28 12.75 4.43
CA VAL A 100 1.67 13.45 3.21
C VAL A 100 0.61 14.48 2.83
N ASP A 101 -0.65 14.11 2.90
CA ASP A 101 -1.75 15.01 2.59
C ASP A 101 -1.80 16.19 3.57
N ASP A 102 -1.59 15.93 4.86
CA ASP A 102 -1.56 16.98 5.88
C ASP A 102 -0.42 17.96 5.62
N LYS A 103 0.76 17.45 5.27
CA LYS A 103 1.91 18.29 4.95
C LYS A 103 1.63 19.21 3.76
N LYS A 104 0.96 18.69 2.74
CA LYS A 104 0.60 19.49 1.56
C LYS A 104 -0.43 20.55 1.89
N ASN A 105 -1.35 20.23 2.80
CA ASN A 105 -2.39 21.17 3.19
C ASN A 105 -1.88 22.31 4.08
N LEU A 106 -0.76 22.09 4.78
CA LEU A 106 -0.15 23.10 5.62
C LEU A 106 0.62 24.17 4.84
N ASN A 107 0.90 23.89 3.59
CA ASN A 107 1.59 24.84 2.69
C ASN A 107 0.61 25.50 1.73
#